data_d48e2141bbe2c783e885d03ef60a182b
#
_entry.id   d48e2141bbe2c783e885d03ef60a182b
#
_cell.length_a   1.000
_cell.length_b   1.000
_cell.length_c   1.000
_cell.angle_alpha   90.00
_cell.angle_beta   90.00
_cell.angle_gamma   90.00
#
_symmetry.space_group_name_H-M   'P 1'
#
loop_
_entity.id
_entity.type
_entity.pdbx_description
1 polymer ?
#
loop_
_entity_poly.entity_id
_entity_poly.type
_entity_poly.pdbx_seq_one_letter_code
_entity_poly.pdbx_strand_id
1 'polypeptide(L)'
;MSTPVDRSTTWPYEDGEPGPFSYARFSSPTVAEAERRVGELDGGEALLFASGAAASTAVLLGLLAPGLTVALDEGAYYGTGMLLDELERWDVRHVEFDQTGAPPKEADLVWLEAPSNPFLTMPDFEAAAAHPGLVVCDATAATPLHVRPLELGSDLTLHSATKYLAGHDDALVGAVVCKDAATAARLRELRSRTGAVAAPDVAWLLLRGLETLEVRVARQSASAASIVERLGTHPAVETVRYPGFGGLLSFDVPDAEAARRVETSTTLIANMTSLGGVRSRIEARARWEGERVPPGLLRLSIGLEDAETLWTDLEQALAEVGA
;
A
#
# COMPACT_ATOMS: atom_id res chain seq x y z
N MET A 1 -28.22 -4.37 0.06
CA MET A 1 -28.51 -3.21 -0.80
C MET A 1 -27.19 -2.47 -1.00
N SER A 2 -26.95 -1.91 -2.20
CA SER A 2 -25.74 -1.10 -2.41
C SER A 2 -25.82 0.19 -1.58
N THR A 3 -24.69 0.61 -1.01
CA THR A 3 -24.59 1.87 -0.28
C THR A 3 -24.86 3.04 -1.26
N PRO A 4 -25.75 3.98 -0.96
CA PRO A 4 -25.95 5.15 -1.80
C PRO A 4 -24.76 6.11 -1.70
N VAL A 5 -24.52 6.89 -2.77
CA VAL A 5 -23.54 7.98 -2.74
C VAL A 5 -24.22 9.25 -2.24
N ASP A 6 -23.83 9.72 -1.05
CA ASP A 6 -24.24 11.02 -0.54
C ASP A 6 -23.15 12.06 -0.83
N ARG A 7 -23.47 13.03 -1.68
CA ARG A 7 -22.56 14.13 -2.09
C ARG A 7 -22.83 15.44 -1.33
N SER A 8 -23.71 15.40 -0.32
CA SER A 8 -23.98 16.58 0.51
C SER A 8 -22.70 17.04 1.22
N THR A 9 -22.51 18.32 1.29
CA THR A 9 -21.39 18.92 2.05
C THR A 9 -21.83 19.39 3.43
N THR A 10 -23.13 19.55 3.64
CA THR A 10 -23.73 19.98 4.92
C THR A 10 -25.03 19.25 5.16
N TRP A 11 -25.37 19.05 6.44
CA TRP A 11 -26.64 18.44 6.88
C TRP A 11 -27.34 19.36 7.86
N PRO A 12 -28.70 19.34 7.92
CA PRO A 12 -29.45 20.16 8.85
C PRO A 12 -29.17 19.75 10.30
N TYR A 13 -29.28 20.71 11.20
CA TYR A 13 -29.32 20.46 12.65
C TYR A 13 -30.71 20.02 13.06
N GLU A 14 -30.79 19.13 14.03
CA GLU A 14 -32.05 18.71 14.65
C GLU A 14 -32.14 19.37 16.01
N ASP A 15 -33.25 20.13 16.26
CA ASP A 15 -33.47 20.89 17.49
C ASP A 15 -32.29 21.82 17.89
N GLY A 16 -31.56 22.35 16.89
CA GLY A 16 -30.44 23.26 17.10
C GLY A 16 -29.10 22.56 17.35
N GLU A 17 -29.09 21.24 17.43
CA GLU A 17 -27.88 20.44 17.66
C GLU A 17 -27.44 19.74 16.37
N PRO A 18 -26.10 19.59 16.11
CA PRO A 18 -25.62 18.83 14.99
C PRO A 18 -25.93 17.34 15.17
N GLY A 19 -26.44 16.71 14.11
CA GLY A 19 -26.57 15.25 14.03
C GLY A 19 -25.23 14.55 13.85
N PRO A 20 -25.23 13.23 13.51
CA PRO A 20 -24.01 12.47 13.28
C PRO A 20 -23.18 13.01 12.13
N PHE A 21 -23.80 13.75 11.21
CA PHE A 21 -23.15 14.46 10.12
C PHE A 21 -23.55 15.93 10.17
N SER A 22 -22.58 16.83 10.02
CA SER A 22 -22.84 18.28 10.01
C SER A 22 -22.13 18.95 8.82
N TYR A 23 -20.89 18.58 8.58
CA TYR A 23 -20.07 19.11 7.49
C TYR A 23 -19.13 18.03 6.94
N ALA A 24 -19.09 17.86 5.61
CA ALA A 24 -18.42 16.76 4.94
C ALA A 24 -16.92 16.63 5.24
N ARG A 25 -16.24 17.74 5.58
CA ARG A 25 -14.84 17.72 5.98
C ARG A 25 -14.62 16.98 7.32
N PHE A 26 -15.64 16.88 8.17
CA PHE A 26 -15.58 16.10 9.41
C PHE A 26 -15.92 14.64 9.15
N SER A 27 -17.07 14.39 8.52
CA SER A 27 -17.53 13.08 8.08
C SER A 27 -18.70 13.22 7.10
N SER A 28 -19.00 12.15 6.36
CA SER A 28 -20.19 12.03 5.51
C SER A 28 -20.67 10.58 5.51
N PRO A 29 -21.98 10.30 5.21
CA PRO A 29 -22.52 8.94 5.29
C PRO A 29 -21.73 7.92 4.45
N THR A 30 -21.39 8.25 3.21
CA THR A 30 -20.67 7.33 2.31
C THR A 30 -19.23 7.06 2.79
N VAL A 31 -18.53 8.10 3.26
CA VAL A 31 -17.17 7.97 3.79
C VAL A 31 -17.18 7.15 5.09
N ALA A 32 -18.12 7.43 6.00
CA ALA A 32 -18.26 6.71 7.26
C ALA A 32 -18.53 5.21 7.05
N GLU A 33 -19.35 4.85 6.06
CA GLU A 33 -19.59 3.44 5.72
C GLU A 33 -18.35 2.78 5.14
N ALA A 34 -17.58 3.47 4.30
CA ALA A 34 -16.33 2.93 3.78
C ALA A 34 -15.27 2.76 4.89
N GLU A 35 -15.16 3.72 5.83
CA GLU A 35 -14.33 3.60 7.03
C GLU A 35 -14.72 2.38 7.86
N ARG A 36 -16.01 2.21 8.13
CA ARG A 36 -16.51 1.05 8.86
C ARG A 36 -16.12 -0.28 8.20
N ARG A 37 -16.28 -0.41 6.88
CA ARG A 37 -15.96 -1.63 6.12
C ARG A 37 -14.45 -1.91 6.11
N VAL A 38 -13.61 -0.89 5.96
CA VAL A 38 -12.14 -1.06 6.04
C VAL A 38 -11.74 -1.44 7.46
N GLY A 39 -12.31 -0.79 8.48
CA GLY A 39 -12.02 -1.11 9.87
C GLY A 39 -12.40 -2.54 10.25
N GLU A 40 -13.52 -3.07 9.74
CA GLU A 40 -13.91 -4.47 9.95
C GLU A 40 -12.93 -5.48 9.34
N LEU A 41 -12.30 -5.14 8.21
CA LEU A 41 -11.30 -6.02 7.56
C LEU A 41 -10.00 -6.09 8.35
N ASP A 42 -9.53 -4.97 8.89
CA ASP A 42 -8.26 -4.88 9.63
C ASP A 42 -8.41 -5.08 11.16
N GLY A 43 -9.63 -4.97 11.68
CA GLY A 43 -9.90 -5.15 13.12
C GLY A 43 -9.65 -3.91 13.98
N GLY A 44 -9.84 -2.70 13.43
CA GLY A 44 -9.63 -1.43 14.14
C GLY A 44 -10.54 -0.29 13.66
N GLU A 45 -10.27 0.92 14.12
CA GLU A 45 -10.99 2.12 13.70
C GLU A 45 -10.33 2.75 12.48
N ALA A 46 -11.00 2.70 11.33
CA ALA A 46 -10.46 3.21 10.06
C ALA A 46 -10.80 4.68 9.81
N LEU A 47 -9.87 5.37 9.16
CA LEU A 47 -10.01 6.73 8.64
C LEU A 47 -9.59 6.78 7.18
N LEU A 48 -10.43 7.34 6.30
CA LEU A 48 -10.08 7.53 4.89
C LEU A 48 -9.46 8.90 4.64
N PHE A 49 -8.50 8.92 3.72
CA PHE A 49 -7.76 10.10 3.28
C PHE A 49 -7.81 10.22 1.76
N ALA A 50 -7.52 11.41 1.24
CA ALA A 50 -7.53 11.69 -0.20
C ALA A 50 -6.55 10.83 -1.03
N SER A 51 -5.52 10.24 -0.40
CA SER A 51 -4.56 9.32 -1.02
C SER A 51 -3.77 8.55 0.04
N GLY A 52 -3.04 7.51 -0.36
CA GLY A 52 -2.07 6.84 0.52
C GLY A 52 -1.03 7.80 1.08
N ALA A 53 -0.47 8.67 0.24
CA ALA A 53 0.48 9.70 0.70
C ALA A 53 -0.13 10.68 1.71
N ALA A 54 -1.41 11.07 1.54
CA ALA A 54 -2.11 11.90 2.52
C ALA A 54 -2.33 11.15 3.86
N ALA A 55 -2.54 9.84 3.80
CA ALA A 55 -2.62 8.98 4.98
C ALA A 55 -1.27 8.91 5.71
N SER A 56 -0.17 8.64 4.98
CA SER A 56 1.20 8.65 5.55
C SER A 56 1.55 10.00 6.18
N THR A 57 1.25 11.10 5.47
CA THR A 57 1.46 12.46 5.98
C THR A 57 0.68 12.70 7.27
N ALA A 58 -0.58 12.25 7.33
CA ALA A 58 -1.41 12.43 8.52
C ALA A 58 -0.87 11.63 9.72
N VAL A 59 -0.37 10.41 9.51
CA VAL A 59 0.28 9.62 10.57
C VAL A 59 1.52 10.34 11.09
N LEU A 60 2.44 10.73 10.21
CA LEU A 60 3.70 11.38 10.60
C LEU A 60 3.45 12.74 11.29
N LEU A 61 2.64 13.62 10.71
CA LEU A 61 2.35 14.93 11.30
C LEU A 61 1.43 14.86 12.52
N GLY A 62 0.62 13.82 12.63
CA GLY A 62 -0.32 13.65 13.73
C GLY A 62 0.30 13.06 14.97
N LEU A 63 1.30 12.19 14.82
CA LEU A 63 1.86 11.39 15.90
C LEU A 63 3.30 11.77 16.27
N LEU A 64 4.01 12.48 15.41
CA LEU A 64 5.37 12.95 15.68
C LEU A 64 5.39 14.41 16.13
N ALA A 65 6.45 14.77 16.83
CA ALA A 65 6.84 16.12 17.21
C ALA A 65 8.27 16.39 16.75
N PRO A 66 8.71 17.67 16.68
CA PRO A 66 10.10 18.01 16.42
C PRO A 66 11.06 17.30 17.38
N GLY A 67 12.16 16.78 16.86
CA GLY A 67 13.17 16.04 17.61
C GLY A 67 12.98 14.53 17.62
N LEU A 68 11.83 14.00 17.15
CA LEU A 68 11.55 12.57 17.11
C LEU A 68 12.17 11.88 15.87
N THR A 69 12.40 10.58 16.00
CA THR A 69 13.07 9.76 14.98
C THR A 69 12.16 8.63 14.52
N VAL A 70 12.08 8.44 13.20
CA VAL A 70 11.39 7.31 12.56
C VAL A 70 12.42 6.26 12.13
N ALA A 71 12.22 5.00 12.49
CA ALA A 71 12.91 3.89 11.85
C ALA A 71 12.10 3.44 10.63
N LEU A 72 12.67 3.53 9.43
CA LEU A 72 12.05 3.16 8.16
C LEU A 72 12.75 1.92 7.61
N ASP A 73 11.98 0.94 7.14
CA ASP A 73 12.56 -0.19 6.38
C ASP A 73 13.34 0.33 5.16
N GLU A 74 14.58 -0.16 4.98
CA GLU A 74 15.44 0.22 3.84
C GLU A 74 14.85 -0.18 2.49
N GLY A 75 13.99 -1.22 2.47
CA GLY A 75 13.26 -1.68 1.30
C GLY A 75 11.84 -1.09 1.15
N ALA A 76 11.47 -0.12 1.98
CA ALA A 76 10.14 0.51 1.93
C ALA A 76 9.91 1.31 0.64
N TYR A 77 8.65 1.54 0.33
CA TYR A 77 8.23 2.38 -0.77
C TYR A 77 8.94 3.74 -0.74
N TYR A 78 9.68 4.05 -1.81
CA TYR A 78 10.53 5.26 -1.89
C TYR A 78 9.79 6.56 -1.57
N GLY A 79 8.47 6.64 -1.84
CA GLY A 79 7.67 7.83 -1.54
C GLY A 79 7.53 8.11 -0.04
N THR A 80 7.66 7.10 0.83
CA THR A 80 7.69 7.29 2.28
C THR A 80 9.01 7.91 2.72
N GLY A 81 10.14 7.44 2.18
CA GLY A 81 11.45 8.05 2.39
C GLY A 81 11.49 9.52 1.96
N MET A 82 11.04 9.82 0.74
CA MET A 82 10.93 11.19 0.24
C MET A 82 10.07 12.10 1.13
N LEU A 83 9.00 11.57 1.71
CA LEU A 83 8.18 12.33 2.66
C LEU A 83 8.93 12.60 3.96
N LEU A 84 9.70 11.65 4.47
CA LEU A 84 10.53 11.82 5.66
C LEU A 84 11.65 12.83 5.41
N ASP A 85 12.30 12.82 4.24
CA ASP A 85 13.28 13.84 3.82
C ASP A 85 12.68 15.26 3.87
N GLU A 86 11.44 15.42 3.40
CA GLU A 86 10.72 16.70 3.51
C GLU A 86 10.44 17.12 4.96
N LEU A 87 10.27 16.17 5.87
CA LEU A 87 10.00 16.44 7.28
C LEU A 87 11.25 16.74 8.10
N GLU A 88 12.45 16.52 7.57
CA GLU A 88 13.71 16.92 8.24
C GLU A 88 13.76 18.42 8.55
N ARG A 89 13.19 19.27 7.68
CA ARG A 89 13.08 20.71 7.94
C ARG A 89 12.19 21.07 9.13
N TRP A 90 11.42 20.10 9.65
CA TRP A 90 10.59 20.22 10.84
C TRP A 90 11.19 19.48 12.04
N ASP A 91 12.49 19.15 11.95
CA ASP A 91 13.25 18.39 12.94
C ASP A 91 12.65 17.00 13.24
N VAL A 92 12.03 16.36 12.23
CA VAL A 92 11.70 14.94 12.26
C VAL A 92 12.81 14.20 11.51
N ARG A 93 13.50 13.30 12.19
CA ARG A 93 14.62 12.53 11.63
C ARG A 93 14.17 11.12 11.26
N HIS A 94 14.89 10.48 10.35
CA HIS A 94 14.71 9.07 10.10
C HIS A 94 16.04 8.33 9.99
N VAL A 95 15.97 7.02 10.27
CA VAL A 95 17.06 6.07 10.10
C VAL A 95 16.52 4.86 9.37
N GLU A 96 17.30 4.33 8.44
CA GLU A 96 16.93 3.11 7.73
C GLU A 96 17.39 1.87 8.50
N PHE A 97 16.63 0.78 8.41
CA PHE A 97 16.98 -0.51 9.01
C PHE A 97 16.39 -1.66 8.17
N ASP A 98 16.95 -2.87 8.33
CA ASP A 98 16.39 -4.09 7.76
C ASP A 98 15.23 -4.58 8.63
N GLN A 99 13.99 -4.50 8.12
CA GLN A 99 12.78 -4.89 8.85
C GLN A 99 12.66 -6.41 9.11
N THR A 100 13.54 -7.23 8.52
CA THR A 100 13.59 -8.66 8.82
C THR A 100 14.23 -8.95 10.20
N GLY A 101 14.73 -7.89 10.86
CA GLY A 101 15.30 -7.92 12.19
C GLY A 101 14.67 -6.89 13.11
N ALA A 102 15.27 -6.74 14.31
CA ALA A 102 14.77 -5.84 15.33
C ALA A 102 14.99 -4.36 14.95
N PRO A 103 13.97 -3.49 15.10
CA PRO A 103 14.12 -2.07 14.84
C PRO A 103 15.07 -1.38 15.85
N PRO A 104 15.69 -0.25 15.48
CA PRO A 104 16.54 0.55 16.35
C PRO A 104 15.78 1.03 17.60
N LYS A 105 16.29 0.75 18.79
CA LYS A 105 15.61 1.01 20.08
C LYS A 105 15.36 2.49 20.37
N GLU A 106 16.16 3.36 19.79
CA GLU A 106 16.10 4.82 19.92
C GLU A 106 15.04 5.48 19.01
N ALA A 107 14.40 4.73 18.13
CA ALA A 107 13.33 5.25 17.30
C ALA A 107 12.05 5.49 18.12
N ASP A 108 11.36 6.57 17.85
CA ASP A 108 10.08 6.91 18.49
C ASP A 108 8.90 6.29 17.73
N LEU A 109 9.09 6.06 16.41
CA LEU A 109 8.13 5.39 15.55
C LEU A 109 8.87 4.42 14.62
N VAL A 110 8.35 3.21 14.49
CA VAL A 110 8.81 2.20 13.53
C VAL A 110 7.83 2.14 12.38
N TRP A 111 8.34 2.33 11.16
CA TRP A 111 7.54 2.21 9.94
C TRP A 111 7.95 0.97 9.17
N LEU A 112 7.04 0.00 9.12
CA LEU A 112 7.17 -1.27 8.42
C LEU A 112 6.37 -1.25 7.12
N GLU A 113 6.72 -2.11 6.18
CA GLU A 113 5.94 -2.39 4.98
C GLU A 113 5.79 -3.90 4.76
N ALA A 114 4.56 -4.40 4.66
CA ALA A 114 4.27 -5.83 4.54
C ALA A 114 3.50 -6.16 3.26
N PRO A 115 4.15 -6.82 2.28
CA PRO A 115 5.60 -6.89 2.10
C PRO A 115 6.18 -5.56 1.63
N SER A 116 7.49 -5.35 1.78
CA SER A 116 8.20 -4.19 1.23
C SER A 116 8.08 -4.12 -0.30
N ASN A 117 8.27 -2.94 -0.89
CA ASN A 117 8.12 -2.74 -2.32
C ASN A 117 9.27 -1.89 -2.86
N PRO A 118 10.16 -2.47 -3.70
CA PRO A 118 9.92 -3.66 -4.53
C PRO A 118 10.54 -4.99 -4.06
N PHE A 119 11.21 -5.04 -2.91
CA PHE A 119 11.99 -6.22 -2.49
C PHE A 119 11.14 -7.37 -1.92
N LEU A 120 9.91 -7.10 -1.51
CA LEU A 120 8.92 -8.08 -1.02
C LEU A 120 9.38 -8.85 0.24
N THR A 121 10.23 -8.22 1.05
CA THR A 121 10.60 -8.73 2.38
C THR A 121 9.45 -8.56 3.36
N MET A 122 9.33 -9.49 4.30
CA MET A 122 8.32 -9.41 5.35
C MET A 122 8.95 -8.93 6.66
N PRO A 123 8.27 -8.07 7.43
CA PRO A 123 8.76 -7.61 8.72
C PRO A 123 8.87 -8.75 9.75
N ASP A 124 9.84 -8.63 10.66
CA ASP A 124 9.81 -9.34 11.94
C ASP A 124 8.81 -8.64 12.88
N PHE A 125 7.55 -9.04 12.80
CA PHE A 125 6.48 -8.47 13.60
C PHE A 125 6.66 -8.71 15.10
N GLU A 126 7.28 -9.82 15.52
CA GLU A 126 7.53 -10.11 16.93
C GLU A 126 8.56 -9.13 17.51
N ALA A 127 9.66 -8.91 16.79
CA ALA A 127 10.66 -7.93 17.18
C ALA A 127 10.11 -6.49 17.17
N ALA A 128 9.29 -6.14 16.16
CA ALA A 128 8.67 -4.83 16.08
C ALA A 128 7.63 -4.61 17.20
N ALA A 129 6.80 -5.60 17.52
CA ALA A 129 5.83 -5.52 18.62
C ALA A 129 6.47 -5.37 20.02
N ALA A 130 7.72 -5.79 20.17
CA ALA A 130 8.49 -5.59 21.40
C ALA A 130 9.12 -4.19 21.51
N HIS A 131 9.02 -3.36 20.45
CA HIS A 131 9.59 -2.01 20.43
C HIS A 131 8.78 -1.05 21.32
N PRO A 132 9.43 -0.14 22.09
CA PRO A 132 8.73 0.78 23.00
C PRO A 132 8.02 1.94 22.31
N GLY A 133 8.43 2.29 21.08
CA GLY A 133 7.81 3.33 20.25
C GLY A 133 6.58 2.83 19.50
N LEU A 134 5.90 3.74 18.78
CA LEU A 134 4.75 3.39 17.95
C LEU A 134 5.16 2.53 16.75
N VAL A 135 4.36 1.55 16.42
CA VAL A 135 4.56 0.68 15.24
C VAL A 135 3.47 0.92 14.21
N VAL A 136 3.87 1.36 13.04
CA VAL A 136 3.01 1.55 11.85
C VAL A 136 3.41 0.54 10.81
N CYS A 137 2.47 -0.16 10.21
CA CYS A 137 2.73 -1.07 9.10
C CYS A 137 1.90 -0.68 7.88
N ASP A 138 2.55 -0.36 6.78
CA ASP A 138 1.90 -0.27 5.47
C ASP A 138 1.66 -1.67 4.92
N ALA A 139 0.41 -2.13 4.95
CA ALA A 139 -0.02 -3.43 4.46
C ALA A 139 -0.69 -3.35 3.08
N THR A 140 -0.37 -2.32 2.30
CA THR A 140 -0.97 -2.08 0.97
C THR A 140 -0.86 -3.30 0.05
N ALA A 141 0.29 -3.94 0.01
CA ALA A 141 0.54 -5.06 -0.91
C ALA A 141 0.00 -6.40 -0.37
N ALA A 142 -0.03 -6.60 0.95
CA ALA A 142 -0.61 -7.80 1.56
C ALA A 142 -2.13 -7.81 1.55
N THR A 143 -2.76 -6.67 1.73
CA THR A 143 -4.19 -6.55 2.06
C THR A 143 -4.53 -7.19 3.42
N PRO A 144 -5.68 -6.85 4.04
CA PRO A 144 -6.12 -7.50 5.28
C PRO A 144 -6.42 -9.01 5.14
N LEU A 145 -6.44 -9.52 3.90
CA LEU A 145 -6.69 -10.95 3.63
C LEU A 145 -5.47 -11.82 3.94
N HIS A 146 -4.26 -11.27 3.84
CA HIS A 146 -3.03 -12.00 4.09
C HIS A 146 -2.32 -11.57 5.36
N VAL A 147 -2.33 -10.26 5.66
CA VAL A 147 -1.64 -9.71 6.85
C VAL A 147 -2.53 -8.69 7.53
N ARG A 148 -2.74 -8.88 8.84
CA ARG A 148 -3.42 -7.94 9.73
C ARG A 148 -2.45 -7.41 10.77
N PRO A 149 -1.75 -6.32 10.50
CA PRO A 149 -0.69 -5.81 11.36
C PRO A 149 -1.12 -5.52 12.80
N LEU A 150 -2.38 -5.07 13.01
CA LEU A 150 -2.89 -4.81 14.37
C LEU A 150 -2.94 -6.08 15.23
N GLU A 151 -3.24 -7.24 14.63
CA GLU A 151 -3.22 -8.53 15.32
C GLU A 151 -1.79 -9.02 15.61
N LEU A 152 -0.81 -8.52 14.83
CA LEU A 152 0.61 -8.85 14.94
C LEU A 152 1.41 -7.85 15.79
N GLY A 153 0.73 -6.91 16.46
CA GLY A 153 1.34 -6.02 17.43
C GLY A 153 1.57 -4.58 16.95
N SER A 154 1.26 -4.25 15.68
CA SER A 154 1.29 -2.86 15.23
C SER A 154 0.20 -2.02 15.92
N ASP A 155 0.45 -0.72 16.06
CA ASP A 155 -0.52 0.25 16.59
C ASP A 155 -1.42 0.80 15.48
N LEU A 156 -0.88 0.90 14.26
CA LEU A 156 -1.58 1.37 13.09
C LEU A 156 -1.29 0.49 11.87
N THR A 157 -2.34 0.28 11.06
CA THR A 157 -2.19 -0.24 9.70
C THR A 157 -2.47 0.88 8.72
N LEU A 158 -1.62 1.00 7.70
CA LEU A 158 -1.82 1.91 6.58
C LEU A 158 -2.10 1.14 5.30
N HIS A 159 -2.98 1.68 4.47
CA HIS A 159 -3.20 1.20 3.11
C HIS A 159 -3.24 2.36 2.11
N SER A 160 -2.49 2.27 1.04
CA SER A 160 -2.89 2.92 -0.19
C SER A 160 -4.09 2.15 -0.74
N ALA A 161 -5.30 2.50 -0.28
CA ALA A 161 -6.53 1.80 -0.66
C ALA A 161 -6.83 1.94 -2.17
N THR A 162 -6.14 2.84 -2.87
CA THR A 162 -6.03 2.94 -4.33
C THR A 162 -5.68 1.62 -5.00
N LYS A 163 -4.89 0.76 -4.31
CA LYS A 163 -4.34 -0.48 -4.83
C LYS A 163 -5.38 -1.62 -4.76
N TYR A 164 -5.05 -2.72 -4.13
CA TYR A 164 -5.91 -3.91 -4.05
C TYR A 164 -7.31 -3.65 -3.49
N LEU A 165 -7.45 -2.76 -2.49
CA LEU A 165 -8.74 -2.55 -1.85
C LEU A 165 -9.78 -2.00 -2.84
N ALA A 166 -9.46 -0.94 -3.58
CA ALA A 166 -10.29 -0.45 -4.68
C ALA A 166 -10.17 -1.35 -5.94
N GLY A 167 -8.95 -1.68 -6.35
CA GLY A 167 -8.59 -2.72 -7.31
C GLY A 167 -8.92 -2.46 -8.78
N HIS A 168 -9.42 -1.27 -9.15
CA HIS A 168 -9.90 -0.99 -10.51
C HIS A 168 -9.22 0.21 -11.17
N ASP A 169 -8.16 0.78 -10.54
CA ASP A 169 -7.39 1.92 -11.05
C ASP A 169 -8.21 3.22 -11.25
N ASP A 170 -9.32 3.35 -10.55
CA ASP A 170 -10.31 4.43 -10.70
C ASP A 170 -10.58 5.21 -9.39
N ALA A 171 -9.96 4.80 -8.28
CA ALA A 171 -10.12 5.42 -6.96
C ALA A 171 -8.75 5.78 -6.34
N LEU A 172 -8.50 7.07 -6.14
CA LEU A 172 -7.33 7.55 -5.39
C LEU A 172 -7.73 7.76 -3.94
N VAL A 173 -7.29 6.89 -3.03
CA VAL A 173 -7.71 6.91 -1.63
C VAL A 173 -6.67 6.24 -0.74
N GLY A 174 -6.47 6.77 0.48
CA GLY A 174 -5.68 6.16 1.54
C GLY A 174 -6.56 5.76 2.72
N ALA A 175 -6.11 4.81 3.51
CA ALA A 175 -6.75 4.43 4.76
C ALA A 175 -5.69 4.27 5.85
N VAL A 176 -6.02 4.69 7.07
CA VAL A 176 -5.29 4.35 8.29
C VAL A 176 -6.28 3.66 9.22
N VAL A 177 -5.89 2.51 9.74
CA VAL A 177 -6.68 1.77 10.74
C VAL A 177 -5.91 1.80 12.05
N CYS A 178 -6.55 2.33 13.09
CA CYS A 178 -5.96 2.51 14.41
C CYS A 178 -6.46 1.45 15.37
N LYS A 179 -5.56 0.90 16.18
CA LYS A 179 -5.89 0.00 17.28
C LYS A 179 -6.54 0.76 18.44
N ASP A 180 -6.09 1.98 18.67
CA ASP A 180 -6.50 2.83 19.78
C ASP A 180 -7.40 3.99 19.32
N ALA A 181 -8.51 4.20 20.03
CA ALA A 181 -9.52 5.22 19.71
C ALA A 181 -9.00 6.66 19.90
N ALA A 182 -8.07 6.91 20.82
CA ALA A 182 -7.51 8.24 21.03
C ALA A 182 -6.61 8.64 19.85
N THR A 183 -5.82 7.71 19.34
CA THR A 183 -5.03 7.88 18.11
C THR A 183 -5.93 8.14 16.90
N ALA A 184 -7.02 7.38 16.75
CA ALA A 184 -7.99 7.60 15.69
C ALA A 184 -8.62 9.00 15.77
N ALA A 185 -9.02 9.43 16.97
CA ALA A 185 -9.58 10.77 17.20
C ALA A 185 -8.57 11.87 16.84
N ARG A 186 -7.30 11.72 17.21
CA ARG A 186 -6.22 12.66 16.87
C ARG A 186 -6.03 12.78 15.36
N LEU A 187 -5.97 11.68 14.64
CA LEU A 187 -5.81 11.67 13.19
C LEU A 187 -7.06 12.21 12.47
N ARG A 188 -8.26 11.94 12.98
CA ARG A 188 -9.52 12.50 12.47
C ARG A 188 -9.54 14.04 12.59
N GLU A 189 -9.10 14.55 13.73
CA GLU A 189 -8.98 15.99 13.94
C GLU A 189 -7.98 16.63 12.98
N LEU A 190 -6.80 16.04 12.81
CA LEU A 190 -5.77 16.50 11.87
C LEU A 190 -6.30 16.48 10.43
N ARG A 191 -6.93 15.37 10.01
CA ARG A 191 -7.55 15.23 8.68
C ARG A 191 -8.54 16.36 8.40
N SER A 192 -9.40 16.66 9.37
CA SER A 192 -10.39 17.71 9.20
C SER A 192 -9.79 19.12 9.14
N ARG A 193 -8.67 19.36 9.83
CA ARG A 193 -7.93 20.64 9.80
C ARG A 193 -7.14 20.83 8.52
N THR A 194 -6.51 19.78 8.02
CA THR A 194 -5.70 19.80 6.80
C THR A 194 -6.52 19.71 5.52
N GLY A 195 -7.76 19.22 5.63
CA GLY A 195 -8.61 19.00 4.46
C GLY A 195 -8.25 17.74 3.66
N ALA A 196 -7.43 16.84 4.18
CA ALA A 196 -6.99 15.61 3.52
C ALA A 196 -8.09 14.52 3.49
N VAL A 197 -9.33 14.91 3.19
CA VAL A 197 -10.54 14.07 3.23
C VAL A 197 -10.76 13.34 1.90
N ALA A 198 -11.24 12.11 1.96
CA ALA A 198 -11.68 11.37 0.78
C ALA A 198 -13.02 11.92 0.26
N ALA A 199 -13.18 12.01 -1.05
CA ALA A 199 -14.45 12.36 -1.66
C ALA A 199 -15.46 11.20 -1.58
N PRO A 200 -16.78 11.46 -1.46
CA PRO A 200 -17.79 10.41 -1.34
C PRO A 200 -17.87 9.49 -2.56
N ASP A 201 -17.63 9.99 -3.77
CA ASP A 201 -17.58 9.16 -4.98
C ASP A 201 -16.42 8.15 -4.93
N VAL A 202 -15.26 8.58 -4.46
CA VAL A 202 -14.08 7.72 -4.29
C VAL A 202 -14.30 6.69 -3.19
N ALA A 203 -14.93 7.09 -2.06
CA ALA A 203 -15.30 6.18 -0.98
C ALA A 203 -16.30 5.12 -1.47
N TRP A 204 -17.23 5.49 -2.34
CA TRP A 204 -18.17 4.56 -2.95
C TRP A 204 -17.50 3.58 -3.91
N LEU A 205 -16.54 4.03 -4.75
CA LEU A 205 -15.75 3.15 -5.59
C LEU A 205 -14.93 2.16 -4.76
N LEU A 206 -14.37 2.62 -3.63
CA LEU A 206 -13.70 1.74 -2.68
C LEU A 206 -14.66 0.68 -2.13
N LEU A 207 -15.85 1.08 -1.64
CA LEU A 207 -16.88 0.14 -1.16
C LEU A 207 -17.20 -0.93 -2.22
N ARG A 208 -17.38 -0.50 -3.47
CA ARG A 208 -17.63 -1.42 -4.59
C ARG A 208 -16.44 -2.36 -4.84
N GLY A 209 -15.22 -1.86 -4.74
CA GLY A 209 -14.00 -2.66 -4.87
C GLY A 209 -13.89 -3.73 -3.79
N LEU A 210 -14.24 -3.39 -2.54
CA LEU A 210 -14.20 -4.31 -1.39
C LEU A 210 -15.14 -5.52 -1.58
N GLU A 211 -16.26 -5.37 -2.28
CA GLU A 211 -17.20 -6.50 -2.54
C GLU A 211 -16.57 -7.64 -3.36
N THR A 212 -15.49 -7.38 -4.09
CA THR A 212 -14.80 -8.38 -4.92
C THR A 212 -13.34 -8.61 -4.48
N LEU A 213 -12.92 -8.04 -3.36
CA LEU A 213 -11.52 -8.08 -2.92
C LEU A 213 -11.02 -9.53 -2.80
N GLU A 214 -11.76 -10.39 -2.11
CA GLU A 214 -11.37 -11.78 -1.85
C GLU A 214 -11.18 -12.56 -3.15
N VAL A 215 -12.14 -12.53 -4.07
CA VAL A 215 -12.06 -13.27 -5.33
C VAL A 215 -10.96 -12.74 -6.25
N ARG A 216 -10.71 -11.42 -6.24
CA ARG A 216 -9.62 -10.82 -7.02
C ARG A 216 -8.26 -11.22 -6.47
N VAL A 217 -8.05 -11.08 -5.17
CA VAL A 217 -6.77 -11.40 -4.53
C VAL A 217 -6.48 -12.89 -4.61
N ALA A 218 -7.47 -13.76 -4.42
CA ALA A 218 -7.30 -15.21 -4.58
C ALA A 218 -6.86 -15.57 -6.02
N ARG A 219 -7.49 -14.98 -7.04
CA ARG A 219 -7.11 -15.19 -8.44
C ARG A 219 -5.71 -14.68 -8.74
N GLN A 220 -5.40 -13.46 -8.29
CA GLN A 220 -4.08 -12.84 -8.47
C GLN A 220 -2.98 -13.66 -7.80
N SER A 221 -3.20 -14.15 -6.57
CA SER A 221 -2.25 -15.01 -5.86
C SER A 221 -1.98 -16.32 -6.59
N ALA A 222 -3.02 -16.99 -7.07
CA ALA A 222 -2.88 -18.24 -7.81
C ALA A 222 -2.08 -18.06 -9.12
N SER A 223 -2.38 -17.01 -9.88
CA SER A 223 -1.66 -16.68 -11.10
C SER A 223 -0.21 -16.28 -10.82
N ALA A 224 0.05 -15.47 -9.76
CA ALA A 224 1.40 -15.07 -9.36
C ALA A 224 2.24 -16.28 -8.97
N ALA A 225 1.72 -17.19 -8.16
CA ALA A 225 2.45 -18.42 -7.76
C ALA A 225 2.88 -19.25 -8.97
N SER A 226 2.01 -19.44 -9.96
CA SER A 226 2.34 -20.15 -11.20
C SER A 226 3.43 -19.46 -12.02
N ILE A 227 3.39 -18.12 -12.10
CA ILE A 227 4.40 -17.34 -12.83
C ILE A 227 5.73 -17.37 -12.09
N VAL A 228 5.74 -17.26 -10.75
CA VAL A 228 6.95 -17.35 -9.92
C VAL A 228 7.68 -18.68 -10.11
N GLU A 229 6.96 -19.80 -10.15
CA GLU A 229 7.53 -21.12 -10.38
C GLU A 229 8.29 -21.18 -11.73
N ARG A 230 7.69 -20.63 -12.78
CA ARG A 230 8.29 -20.60 -14.13
C ARG A 230 9.46 -19.61 -14.21
N LEU A 231 9.35 -18.43 -13.64
CA LEU A 231 10.43 -17.45 -13.56
C LEU A 231 11.65 -18.02 -12.84
N GLY A 232 11.45 -18.79 -11.76
CA GLY A 232 12.53 -19.40 -10.97
C GLY A 232 13.37 -20.41 -11.73
N THR A 233 12.92 -20.87 -12.89
CA THR A 233 13.66 -21.80 -13.77
C THR A 233 14.05 -21.18 -15.12
N HIS A 234 13.68 -19.93 -15.36
CA HIS A 234 13.90 -19.28 -16.65
C HIS A 234 15.35 -18.78 -16.78
N PRO A 235 16.09 -19.10 -17.87
CA PRO A 235 17.51 -18.79 -18.00
C PRO A 235 17.85 -17.30 -18.04
N ALA A 236 16.91 -16.42 -18.39
CA ALA A 236 17.10 -14.97 -18.40
C ALA A 236 16.85 -14.31 -17.04
N VAL A 237 16.44 -15.06 -16.02
CA VAL A 237 16.07 -14.55 -14.69
C VAL A 237 17.13 -14.97 -13.67
N GLU A 238 17.66 -14.01 -12.94
CA GLU A 238 18.71 -14.23 -11.93
C GLU A 238 18.13 -14.45 -10.53
N THR A 239 17.11 -13.69 -10.18
CA THR A 239 16.48 -13.71 -8.85
C THR A 239 14.98 -13.54 -8.98
N VAL A 240 14.21 -14.26 -8.18
CA VAL A 240 12.75 -14.05 -8.06
C VAL A 240 12.41 -13.77 -6.60
N ARG A 241 11.58 -12.74 -6.37
CA ARG A 241 11.10 -12.37 -5.03
C ARG A 241 9.58 -12.45 -5.01
N TYR A 242 9.07 -13.16 -4.03
CA TYR A 242 7.62 -13.35 -3.83
C TYR A 242 7.35 -13.73 -2.37
N PRO A 243 6.41 -13.07 -1.68
CA PRO A 243 6.15 -13.36 -0.27
C PRO A 243 5.34 -14.66 -0.04
N GLY A 244 4.96 -15.36 -1.09
CA GLY A 244 4.12 -16.57 -1.03
C GLY A 244 2.62 -16.30 -1.13
N PHE A 245 2.21 -15.04 -1.29
CA PHE A 245 0.82 -14.61 -1.42
C PHE A 245 0.68 -13.32 -2.23
N GLY A 246 -0.56 -12.98 -2.57
CA GLY A 246 -0.88 -11.76 -3.32
C GLY A 246 -0.44 -11.81 -4.78
N GLY A 247 -0.68 -10.73 -5.50
CA GLY A 247 -0.39 -10.62 -6.92
C GLY A 247 0.86 -9.79 -7.25
N LEU A 248 1.69 -9.44 -6.26
CA LEU A 248 2.89 -8.64 -6.46
C LEU A 248 4.12 -9.55 -6.35
N LEU A 249 4.99 -9.49 -7.37
CA LEU A 249 6.27 -10.18 -7.39
C LEU A 249 7.33 -9.29 -8.05
N SER A 250 8.60 -9.60 -7.83
CA SER A 250 9.73 -8.94 -8.50
C SER A 250 10.75 -9.97 -8.95
N PHE A 251 11.45 -9.67 -10.02
CA PHE A 251 12.54 -10.51 -10.51
C PHE A 251 13.64 -9.66 -11.14
N ASP A 252 14.86 -10.19 -11.16
CA ASP A 252 16.01 -9.53 -11.76
C ASP A 252 16.36 -10.20 -13.07
N VAL A 253 16.65 -9.38 -14.08
CA VAL A 253 17.36 -9.72 -15.30
C VAL A 253 18.75 -9.07 -15.25
N PRO A 254 19.71 -9.42 -16.14
CA PRO A 254 21.13 -9.06 -15.95
C PRO A 254 21.42 -7.56 -15.78
N ASP A 255 20.68 -6.69 -16.43
CA ASP A 255 20.94 -5.25 -16.39
C ASP A 255 19.70 -4.38 -16.72
N ALA A 256 19.88 -3.07 -16.63
CA ALA A 256 18.82 -2.09 -16.89
C ALA A 256 18.33 -2.09 -18.34
N GLU A 257 19.20 -2.43 -19.30
CA GLU A 257 18.81 -2.50 -20.71
C GLU A 257 17.96 -3.73 -20.98
N ALA A 258 18.32 -4.88 -20.41
CA ALA A 258 17.52 -6.09 -20.42
C ALA A 258 16.14 -5.85 -19.77
N ALA A 259 16.11 -5.22 -18.59
CA ALA A 259 14.84 -4.86 -17.93
C ALA A 259 13.97 -3.98 -18.82
N ARG A 260 14.57 -3.00 -19.49
CA ARG A 260 13.83 -2.13 -20.41
C ARG A 260 13.30 -2.90 -21.63
N ARG A 261 14.09 -3.81 -22.21
CA ARG A 261 13.62 -4.65 -23.32
C ARG A 261 12.41 -5.48 -22.88
N VAL A 262 12.50 -6.15 -21.75
CA VAL A 262 11.39 -6.96 -21.22
C VAL A 262 10.12 -6.12 -21.01
N GLU A 263 10.20 -5.01 -20.26
CA GLU A 263 8.99 -4.20 -19.95
C GLU A 263 8.34 -3.57 -21.19
N THR A 264 9.10 -3.36 -22.27
CA THR A 264 8.58 -2.76 -23.51
C THR A 264 8.15 -3.79 -24.55
N SER A 265 8.49 -5.05 -24.38
CA SER A 265 8.16 -6.15 -25.32
C SER A 265 6.88 -6.89 -24.93
N THR A 266 6.36 -6.69 -23.72
CA THR A 266 5.05 -7.22 -23.34
C THR A 266 3.92 -6.54 -24.12
N THR A 267 2.88 -7.30 -24.46
CA THR A 267 1.74 -6.82 -25.25
C THR A 267 0.42 -6.85 -24.47
N LEU A 268 0.25 -7.83 -23.62
CA LEU A 268 -0.89 -7.97 -22.70
C LEU A 268 -0.61 -7.30 -21.36
N ILE A 269 0.58 -7.54 -20.81
CA ILE A 269 1.02 -6.93 -19.55
C ILE A 269 1.41 -5.48 -19.82
N ALA A 270 0.70 -4.53 -19.24
CA ALA A 270 0.91 -3.12 -19.51
C ALA A 270 2.21 -2.60 -18.88
N ASN A 271 3.08 -1.94 -19.65
CA ASN A 271 4.21 -1.20 -19.11
C ASN A 271 3.72 0.09 -18.45
N MET A 272 3.48 0.04 -17.16
CA MET A 272 2.97 1.18 -16.37
C MET A 272 3.18 0.98 -14.88
N THR A 273 3.15 2.07 -14.14
CA THR A 273 3.27 2.09 -12.68
C THR A 273 2.01 1.57 -11.98
N SER A 274 2.08 1.48 -10.65
CA SER A 274 1.04 1.03 -9.73
C SER A 274 1.02 -0.49 -9.56
N LEU A 275 0.07 -0.99 -8.78
CA LEU A 275 -0.09 -2.42 -8.44
C LEU A 275 -1.52 -2.71 -7.96
N GLY A 276 -1.87 -4.00 -7.86
CA GLY A 276 -3.11 -4.45 -7.23
C GLY A 276 -4.39 -4.24 -8.03
N GLY A 277 -4.29 -3.75 -9.28
CA GLY A 277 -5.41 -3.59 -10.19
C GLY A 277 -5.84 -4.91 -10.83
N VAL A 278 -6.97 -4.87 -11.54
CA VAL A 278 -7.52 -6.02 -12.31
C VAL A 278 -6.71 -6.34 -13.57
N ARG A 279 -5.81 -5.45 -14.00
CA ARG A 279 -4.93 -5.64 -15.15
C ARG A 279 -3.49 -5.81 -14.70
N SER A 280 -2.78 -6.76 -15.34
CA SER A 280 -1.36 -6.99 -15.11
C SER A 280 -0.50 -5.85 -15.65
N ARG A 281 0.57 -5.54 -14.89
CA ARG A 281 1.51 -4.49 -15.25
C ARG A 281 2.93 -4.82 -14.83
N ILE A 282 3.89 -4.33 -15.61
CA ILE A 282 5.33 -4.52 -15.39
C ILE A 282 6.05 -3.18 -15.41
N GLU A 283 7.08 -3.04 -14.60
CA GLU A 283 7.84 -1.80 -14.49
C GLU A 283 9.28 -2.08 -14.01
N ALA A 284 10.28 -1.58 -14.75
CA ALA A 284 11.67 -1.55 -14.30
C ALA A 284 11.84 -0.46 -13.23
N ARG A 285 12.31 -0.88 -12.04
CA ARG A 285 12.29 -0.01 -10.86
C ARG A 285 13.48 0.94 -10.76
N ALA A 286 14.62 0.60 -11.35
CA ALA A 286 15.83 1.42 -11.30
C ALA A 286 15.63 2.87 -11.82
N ARG A 287 14.63 3.10 -12.70
CA ARG A 287 14.32 4.47 -13.17
C ARG A 287 13.82 5.40 -12.06
N TRP A 288 13.23 4.86 -10.99
CA TRP A 288 12.66 5.63 -9.89
C TRP A 288 13.50 5.58 -8.62
N GLU A 289 14.17 4.46 -8.41
CA GLU A 289 14.87 4.15 -7.16
C GLU A 289 16.40 4.19 -7.31
N GLY A 290 16.89 4.36 -8.57
CA GLY A 290 18.33 4.51 -8.86
C GLY A 290 19.14 3.34 -8.34
N GLU A 291 20.23 3.65 -7.63
CA GLU A 291 21.16 2.66 -7.07
C GLU A 291 20.62 1.89 -5.85
N ARG A 292 19.44 2.25 -5.34
CA ARG A 292 18.79 1.55 -4.21
C ARG A 292 18.26 0.17 -4.60
N VAL A 293 18.12 -0.11 -5.89
CA VAL A 293 17.65 -1.40 -6.41
C VAL A 293 18.60 -1.95 -7.46
N PRO A 294 18.64 -3.27 -7.65
CA PRO A 294 19.36 -3.88 -8.77
C PRO A 294 18.94 -3.24 -10.11
N PRO A 295 19.89 -2.94 -11.02
CA PRO A 295 19.56 -2.27 -12.27
C PRO A 295 18.60 -3.07 -13.15
N GLY A 296 18.64 -4.41 -13.09
CA GLY A 296 17.76 -5.32 -13.80
C GLY A 296 16.43 -5.63 -13.11
N LEU A 297 16.10 -4.99 -11.97
CA LEU A 297 14.90 -5.31 -11.21
C LEU A 297 13.63 -4.87 -11.92
N LEU A 298 12.77 -5.84 -12.19
CA LEU A 298 11.42 -5.70 -12.72
C LEU A 298 10.40 -6.03 -11.63
N ARG A 299 9.43 -5.16 -11.42
CA ARG A 299 8.27 -5.42 -10.58
C ARG A 299 7.08 -5.79 -11.45
N LEU A 300 6.43 -6.92 -11.16
CA LEU A 300 5.26 -7.42 -11.86
C LEU A 300 4.07 -7.47 -10.90
N SER A 301 3.00 -6.76 -11.24
CA SER A 301 1.73 -6.83 -10.55
C SER A 301 0.73 -7.60 -11.40
N ILE A 302 0.31 -8.75 -10.92
CA ILE A 302 -0.62 -9.66 -11.60
C ILE A 302 -2.05 -9.17 -11.47
N GLY A 303 -2.77 -9.14 -12.58
CA GLY A 303 -4.20 -8.87 -12.68
C GLY A 303 -5.06 -10.12 -12.65
N LEU A 304 -6.17 -10.09 -13.38
CA LEU A 304 -7.15 -11.20 -13.43
C LEU A 304 -7.10 -12.00 -14.74
N GLU A 305 -6.20 -11.66 -15.64
CA GLU A 305 -6.02 -12.33 -16.92
C GLU A 305 -5.68 -13.82 -16.69
N ASP A 306 -5.81 -14.61 -17.74
CA ASP A 306 -5.45 -16.04 -17.68
C ASP A 306 -3.93 -16.21 -17.48
N ALA A 307 -3.54 -17.07 -16.54
CA ALA A 307 -2.15 -17.25 -16.16
C ALA A 307 -1.26 -17.77 -17.30
N GLU A 308 -1.77 -18.66 -18.16
CA GLU A 308 -1.04 -19.18 -19.31
C GLU A 308 -0.84 -18.09 -20.36
N THR A 309 -1.85 -17.25 -20.56
CA THR A 309 -1.76 -16.11 -21.48
C THR A 309 -0.77 -15.07 -20.97
N LEU A 310 -0.76 -14.79 -19.65
CA LEU A 310 0.23 -13.90 -19.03
C LEU A 310 1.65 -14.45 -19.16
N TRP A 311 1.81 -15.75 -18.93
CA TRP A 311 3.12 -16.39 -19.08
C TRP A 311 3.63 -16.30 -20.52
N THR A 312 2.79 -16.61 -21.51
CA THR A 312 3.14 -16.54 -22.92
C THR A 312 3.63 -15.13 -23.30
N ASP A 313 2.95 -14.10 -22.81
CA ASP A 313 3.34 -12.70 -23.04
C ASP A 313 4.68 -12.35 -22.35
N LEU A 314 4.88 -12.84 -21.13
CA LEU A 314 6.12 -12.60 -20.37
C LEU A 314 7.30 -13.40 -20.93
N GLU A 315 7.11 -14.66 -21.31
CA GLU A 315 8.13 -15.55 -21.84
C GLU A 315 8.70 -15.01 -23.17
N GLN A 316 7.82 -14.54 -24.07
CA GLN A 316 8.28 -13.93 -25.33
C GLN A 316 9.06 -12.63 -25.07
N ALA A 317 8.69 -11.83 -24.06
CA ALA A 317 9.41 -10.62 -23.70
C ALA A 317 10.79 -10.97 -23.07
N LEU A 318 10.88 -12.04 -22.27
CA LEU A 318 12.14 -12.52 -21.69
C LEU A 318 13.09 -13.07 -22.75
N ALA A 319 12.60 -13.57 -23.88
CA ALA A 319 13.45 -14.01 -24.99
C ALA A 319 14.30 -12.87 -25.60
N GLU A 320 13.87 -11.61 -25.42
CA GLU A 320 14.61 -10.43 -25.86
C GLU A 320 15.83 -10.09 -24.96
N VAL A 321 16.00 -10.76 -23.81
CA VAL A 321 17.10 -10.46 -22.87
C VAL A 321 18.47 -10.80 -23.47
N GLY A 322 18.57 -11.82 -24.30
CA GLY A 322 19.80 -12.28 -24.92
C GLY A 322 20.02 -11.81 -26.37
N ALA A 323 19.10 -11.01 -26.92
CA ALA A 323 19.17 -10.50 -28.30
C ALA A 323 19.91 -9.11 -28.38
#